data_513602448c6a489a20f6c10ca899d485
#
_entry.id   513602448c6a489a20f6c10ca899d485
#
_cell.length_a   1.000
_cell.length_b   1.000
_cell.length_c   1.000
_cell.angle_alpha   90.00
_cell.angle_beta   90.00
_cell.angle_gamma   90.00
#
_symmetry.space_group_name_H-M   'P 1'
#
loop_
_entity.id
_entity.type
_entity.pdbx_description
1 polymer ?
#
loop_
_entity_poly.entity_id
_entity_poly.type
_entity_poly.pdbx_seq_one_letter_code
_entity_poly.pdbx_strand_id
1 'polypeptide(L)'
;MKKLLLTFLSIAAVCCSLYAQREVTQERMEQIYEEVKTPYKYGLAVAPTDNYHKIDCPTVFRQGDKWLMTYVVYNGKTGTDGRGYETWIAESDNLLDWRTLGRVLSYRDGKWDCNQRGGFPALPDMEWGGSYELQTYK
;
A
#
# COMPACT_ATOMS: atom_id res chain seq x y z
N MET A 1 45.67 13.80 26.13
CA MET A 1 44.39 13.16 26.53
C MET A 1 43.22 13.55 25.65
N LYS A 2 42.90 14.80 25.34
CA LYS A 2 41.76 15.23 24.50
C LYS A 2 41.76 14.60 23.08
N LYS A 3 42.91 14.49 22.42
CA LYS A 3 43.02 13.90 21.06
C LYS A 3 42.76 12.40 21.06
N LEU A 4 43.15 11.69 22.10
CA LEU A 4 42.93 10.24 22.24
C LEU A 4 41.43 9.95 22.46
N LEU A 5 40.74 10.78 23.23
CA LEU A 5 39.29 10.68 23.49
C LEU A 5 38.45 10.91 22.23
N LEU A 6 38.83 11.90 21.39
CA LEU A 6 38.17 12.16 20.11
C LEU A 6 38.32 10.96 19.11
N THR A 7 39.49 10.34 19.09
CA THR A 7 39.73 9.17 18.21
C THR A 7 38.89 7.98 18.65
N PHE A 8 38.76 7.74 19.96
CA PHE A 8 37.91 6.67 20.49
C PHE A 8 36.41 6.92 20.21
N LEU A 9 35.95 8.17 20.32
CA LEU A 9 34.56 8.53 19.98
C LEU A 9 34.26 8.32 18.49
N SER A 10 35.19 8.65 17.60
CA SER A 10 35.04 8.45 16.16
C SER A 10 34.99 6.96 15.79
N ILE A 11 35.81 6.13 16.41
CA ILE A 11 35.81 4.67 16.16
C ILE A 11 34.51 4.04 16.69
N ALA A 12 34.02 4.44 17.85
CA ALA A 12 32.75 3.97 18.41
C ALA A 12 31.56 4.37 17.51
N ALA A 13 31.54 5.57 16.93
CA ALA A 13 30.49 6.01 16.02
C ALA A 13 30.49 5.21 14.70
N VAL A 14 31.67 4.87 14.17
CA VAL A 14 31.79 4.03 12.97
C VAL A 14 31.34 2.58 13.25
N CYS A 15 31.68 2.03 14.40
CA CYS A 15 31.20 0.69 14.78
C CYS A 15 29.67 0.65 14.94
N CYS A 16 29.03 1.68 15.48
CA CYS A 16 27.56 1.73 15.60
C CYS A 16 26.87 1.82 14.22
N SER A 17 27.50 2.44 13.22
CA SER A 17 26.97 2.52 11.87
C SER A 17 26.99 1.18 11.13
N LEU A 18 27.95 0.29 11.45
CA LEU A 18 28.05 -1.04 10.85
C LEU A 18 26.99 -2.03 11.34
N TYR A 19 26.37 -1.76 12.49
CA TYR A 19 25.24 -2.58 12.99
C TYR A 19 23.87 -2.16 12.47
N ALA A 20 23.78 -1.05 11.73
CA ALA A 20 22.51 -0.55 11.19
C ALA A 20 22.02 -1.33 9.96
N GLN A 21 22.91 -2.05 9.29
CA GLN A 21 22.57 -2.89 8.16
C GLN A 21 22.47 -4.34 8.65
N ARG A 22 21.25 -4.80 8.92
CA ARG A 22 21.00 -6.22 9.18
C ARG A 22 21.06 -6.95 7.84
N GLU A 23 22.15 -7.68 7.62
CA GLU A 23 22.20 -8.63 6.53
C GLU A 23 21.27 -9.79 6.86
N VAL A 24 20.31 -10.03 5.98
CA VAL A 24 19.45 -11.20 6.05
C VAL A 24 20.19 -12.35 5.40
N THR A 25 20.44 -13.44 6.13
CA THR A 25 21.12 -14.61 5.56
C THR A 25 20.27 -15.26 4.47
N GLN A 26 20.91 -15.96 3.54
CA GLN A 26 20.23 -16.71 2.48
C GLN A 26 19.19 -17.69 3.06
N GLU A 27 19.53 -18.41 4.12
CA GLU A 27 18.62 -19.33 4.81
C GLU A 27 17.38 -18.62 5.36
N ARG A 28 17.57 -17.42 5.95
CA ARG A 28 16.42 -16.64 6.45
C ARG A 28 15.54 -16.12 5.30
N MET A 29 16.14 -15.73 4.18
CA MET A 29 15.35 -15.35 3.00
C MET A 29 14.54 -16.52 2.44
N GLU A 30 15.11 -17.71 2.39
CA GLU A 30 14.43 -18.94 1.96
C GLU A 30 13.28 -19.29 2.91
N GLN A 31 13.50 -19.20 4.23
CA GLN A 31 12.45 -19.39 5.22
C GLN A 31 11.29 -18.40 5.02
N ILE A 32 11.59 -17.11 4.88
CA ILE A 32 10.57 -16.08 4.64
C ILE A 32 9.81 -16.39 3.35
N TYR A 33 10.51 -16.79 2.28
CA TYR A 33 9.86 -17.14 1.03
C TYR A 33 8.88 -18.31 1.21
N GLU A 34 9.26 -19.37 1.94
CA GLU A 34 8.38 -20.48 2.23
C GLU A 34 7.18 -20.09 3.11
N GLU A 35 7.39 -19.20 4.09
CA GLU A 35 6.34 -18.70 4.98
C GLU A 35 5.30 -17.84 4.24
N VAL A 36 5.74 -17.00 3.28
CA VAL A 36 4.84 -16.05 2.58
C VAL A 36 4.33 -16.57 1.25
N LYS A 37 4.95 -17.60 0.66
CA LYS A 37 4.41 -18.18 -0.57
C LYS A 37 3.06 -18.81 -0.29
N THR A 38 2.07 -18.44 -1.08
CA THR A 38 0.77 -19.07 -0.99
C THR A 38 0.60 -20.09 -2.12
N PRO A 39 0.28 -21.34 -1.81
CA PRO A 39 -0.02 -22.34 -2.82
C PRO A 39 -1.38 -22.08 -3.50
N TYR A 40 -2.20 -21.22 -2.89
CA TYR A 40 -3.55 -20.94 -3.37
C TYR A 40 -3.62 -19.54 -3.96
N LYS A 41 -4.04 -19.46 -5.23
CA LYS A 41 -4.37 -18.21 -5.90
C LYS A 41 -5.85 -18.28 -6.27
N TYR A 42 -6.63 -17.43 -5.63
CA TYR A 42 -8.09 -17.43 -5.81
C TYR A 42 -8.55 -16.65 -7.05
N GLY A 43 -7.62 -16.02 -7.78
CA GLY A 43 -7.90 -15.21 -8.95
C GLY A 43 -7.78 -13.72 -8.68
N LEU A 44 -8.41 -12.91 -9.52
CA LEU A 44 -8.45 -11.46 -9.37
C LEU A 44 -9.63 -11.07 -8.49
N ALA A 45 -9.36 -10.37 -7.40
CA ALA A 45 -10.40 -9.83 -6.50
C ALA A 45 -11.25 -8.77 -7.21
N VAL A 46 -10.58 -7.86 -7.93
CA VAL A 46 -11.22 -6.85 -8.78
C VAL A 46 -10.45 -6.80 -10.09
N ALA A 47 -11.17 -6.77 -11.21
CA ALA A 47 -10.59 -6.67 -12.53
C ALA A 47 -11.09 -5.42 -13.26
N PRO A 48 -10.31 -4.81 -14.15
CA PRO A 48 -10.80 -3.79 -15.05
C PRO A 48 -11.93 -4.34 -15.94
N THR A 49 -12.87 -3.48 -16.27
CA THR A 49 -13.98 -3.84 -17.16
C THR A 49 -13.59 -3.90 -18.64
N ASP A 50 -12.39 -3.44 -18.96
CA ASP A 50 -11.85 -3.40 -20.31
C ASP A 50 -10.32 -3.48 -20.33
N ASN A 51 -9.73 -3.51 -21.52
CA ASN A 51 -8.28 -3.62 -21.72
C ASN A 51 -7.52 -2.29 -21.57
N TYR A 52 -8.19 -1.17 -21.35
CA TYR A 52 -7.57 0.16 -21.27
C TYR A 52 -7.37 0.62 -19.84
N HIS A 53 -8.30 0.33 -18.95
CA HIS A 53 -8.20 0.68 -17.56
C HIS A 53 -7.23 -0.24 -16.82
N LYS A 54 -6.42 0.33 -15.95
CA LYS A 54 -5.51 -0.41 -15.07
C LYS A 54 -5.91 -0.15 -13.63
N ILE A 55 -5.90 -1.19 -12.83
CA ILE A 55 -6.21 -1.14 -11.41
C ILE A 55 -4.91 -1.34 -10.64
N ASP A 56 -4.73 -0.55 -9.57
CA ASP A 56 -3.52 -0.58 -8.77
C ASP A 56 -3.78 -0.14 -7.32
N CYS A 57 -2.78 -0.32 -6.47
CA CYS A 57 -2.68 0.19 -5.10
C CYS A 57 -3.91 -0.09 -4.23
N PRO A 58 -4.32 -1.35 -4.01
CA PRO A 58 -5.42 -1.65 -3.11
C PRO A 58 -5.05 -1.38 -1.65
N THR A 59 -5.98 -0.80 -0.90
CA THR A 59 -5.92 -0.69 0.56
C THR A 59 -7.20 -1.27 1.15
N VAL A 60 -7.06 -2.32 1.95
CA VAL A 60 -8.17 -3.04 2.58
C VAL A 60 -8.33 -2.62 4.03
N PHE A 61 -9.55 -2.38 4.47
CA PHE A 61 -9.88 -2.00 5.83
C PHE A 61 -11.28 -2.50 6.21
N ARG A 62 -11.61 -2.46 7.50
CA ARG A 62 -12.94 -2.82 8.01
C ARG A 62 -13.76 -1.59 8.33
N GLN A 63 -15.07 -1.72 8.14
CA GLN A 63 -16.05 -0.80 8.65
C GLN A 63 -17.26 -1.63 9.12
N GLY A 64 -17.35 -1.81 10.42
CA GLY A 64 -18.34 -2.70 11.03
C GLY A 64 -18.11 -4.16 10.61
N ASP A 65 -19.10 -4.78 10.04
CA ASP A 65 -19.09 -6.20 9.60
C ASP A 65 -18.59 -6.38 8.16
N LYS A 66 -18.32 -5.28 7.43
CA LYS A 66 -17.86 -5.32 6.04
C LYS A 66 -16.37 -5.07 5.89
N TRP A 67 -15.78 -5.74 4.92
CA TRP A 67 -14.49 -5.37 4.37
C TRP A 67 -14.67 -4.39 3.23
N LEU A 68 -13.90 -3.33 3.26
CA LEU A 68 -13.85 -2.32 2.21
C LEU A 68 -12.45 -2.30 1.60
N MET A 69 -12.37 -1.98 0.32
CA MET A 69 -11.10 -1.81 -0.39
C MET A 69 -11.17 -0.55 -1.23
N THR A 70 -10.30 0.42 -0.94
CA THR A 70 -10.04 1.47 -1.93
C THR A 70 -8.93 1.01 -2.87
N TYR A 71 -9.06 1.41 -4.11
CA TYR A 71 -8.06 1.15 -5.16
C TYR A 71 -8.09 2.27 -6.18
N VAL A 72 -7.05 2.40 -6.97
CA VAL A 72 -7.02 3.40 -8.03
C VAL A 72 -7.26 2.75 -9.38
N VAL A 73 -7.96 3.48 -10.24
CA VAL A 73 -8.19 3.12 -11.62
C VAL A 73 -7.50 4.15 -12.49
N TYR A 74 -6.56 3.72 -13.31
CA TYR A 74 -5.94 4.55 -14.32
C TYR A 74 -6.87 4.66 -15.52
N ASN A 75 -7.27 5.89 -15.82
CA ASN A 75 -8.28 6.19 -16.83
C ASN A 75 -7.67 6.74 -18.12
N GLY A 76 -6.35 6.85 -18.17
CA GLY A 76 -5.63 7.39 -19.33
C GLY A 76 -5.69 6.43 -20.50
N LYS A 77 -6.36 6.84 -21.55
CA LYS A 77 -5.99 6.37 -22.89
C LYS A 77 -4.57 6.85 -23.14
N THR A 78 -3.67 5.92 -23.40
CA THR A 78 -2.28 6.23 -23.68
C THR A 78 -2.18 7.45 -24.59
N GLY A 79 -1.78 8.58 -24.03
CA GLY A 79 -1.25 9.72 -24.76
C GLY A 79 -2.17 10.88 -25.06
N THR A 80 -3.49 10.85 -24.80
CA THR A 80 -4.35 11.96 -25.26
C THR A 80 -4.90 12.85 -24.15
N ASP A 81 -5.18 12.33 -22.97
CA ASP A 81 -5.81 13.15 -21.94
C ASP A 81 -4.90 13.49 -20.76
N GLY A 82 -3.73 12.86 -20.64
CA GLY A 82 -2.78 13.13 -19.55
C GLY A 82 -3.33 12.91 -18.13
N ARG A 83 -4.56 12.41 -18.02
CA ARG A 83 -5.21 12.18 -16.73
C ARG A 83 -4.75 10.84 -16.17
N GLY A 84 -4.42 10.84 -14.89
CA GLY A 84 -3.93 9.68 -14.17
C GLY A 84 -5.06 8.89 -13.49
N TYR A 85 -4.95 8.76 -12.18
CA TYR A 85 -5.80 7.89 -11.39
C TYR A 85 -7.02 8.58 -10.79
N GLU A 86 -8.08 7.81 -10.67
CA GLU A 86 -9.25 8.08 -9.82
C GLU A 86 -9.33 7.02 -8.73
N THR A 87 -9.87 7.37 -7.56
CA THR A 87 -10.05 6.41 -6.46
C THR A 87 -11.44 5.79 -6.52
N TRP A 88 -11.48 4.47 -6.44
CA TRP A 88 -12.68 3.66 -6.40
C TRP A 88 -12.77 2.89 -5.10
N ILE A 89 -13.94 2.35 -4.80
CA ILE A 89 -14.18 1.53 -3.62
C ILE A 89 -14.96 0.27 -3.97
N ALA A 90 -14.60 -0.83 -3.32
CA ALA A 90 -15.31 -2.10 -3.34
C ALA A 90 -15.59 -2.59 -1.93
N GLU A 91 -16.55 -3.49 -1.79
CA GLU A 91 -16.87 -4.17 -0.53
C GLU A 91 -16.82 -5.69 -0.67
N SER A 92 -16.60 -6.37 0.44
CA SER A 92 -16.63 -7.82 0.55
C SER A 92 -17.08 -8.27 1.94
N ASP A 93 -17.69 -9.43 2.02
CA ASP A 93 -18.01 -10.12 3.29
C ASP A 93 -16.90 -11.10 3.71
N ASN A 94 -16.06 -11.56 2.77
CA ASN A 94 -15.17 -12.70 2.99
C ASN A 94 -13.73 -12.49 2.47
N LEU A 95 -13.39 -11.29 1.97
CA LEU A 95 -12.11 -10.93 1.34
C LEU A 95 -11.82 -11.65 0.00
N LEU A 96 -12.70 -12.50 -0.47
CA LEU A 96 -12.54 -13.26 -1.72
C LEU A 96 -13.44 -12.69 -2.83
N ASP A 97 -14.70 -12.47 -2.49
CA ASP A 97 -15.71 -11.97 -3.43
C ASP A 97 -15.90 -10.48 -3.21
N TRP A 98 -15.49 -9.69 -4.18
CA TRP A 98 -15.53 -8.24 -4.11
C TRP A 98 -16.56 -7.66 -5.06
N ARG A 99 -17.34 -6.72 -4.57
CA ARG A 99 -18.30 -5.95 -5.34
C ARG A 99 -17.89 -4.47 -5.40
N THR A 100 -17.58 -3.99 -6.57
CA THR A 100 -17.31 -2.55 -6.78
C THR A 100 -18.56 -1.73 -6.47
N LEU A 101 -18.42 -0.75 -5.59
CA LEU A 101 -19.48 0.18 -5.23
C LEU A 101 -19.48 1.42 -6.13
N GLY A 102 -18.31 1.85 -6.54
CA GLY A 102 -18.15 2.98 -7.43
C GLY A 102 -16.92 3.83 -7.15
N ARG A 103 -16.93 5.01 -7.72
CA ARG A 103 -15.85 5.98 -7.66
C ARG A 103 -16.08 6.94 -6.49
N VAL A 104 -15.07 7.13 -5.64
CA VAL A 104 -15.12 8.02 -4.48
C VAL A 104 -14.39 9.34 -4.70
N LEU A 105 -13.31 9.34 -5.50
CA LEU A 105 -12.60 10.56 -5.90
C LEU A 105 -12.45 10.59 -7.41
N SER A 106 -12.88 11.70 -8.01
CA SER A 106 -12.78 11.93 -9.45
C SER A 106 -12.10 13.25 -9.75
N TYR A 107 -11.66 13.43 -10.97
CA TYR A 107 -11.08 14.67 -11.47
C TYR A 107 -12.01 15.87 -11.23
N ARG A 108 -11.40 17.04 -11.01
CA ARG A 108 -12.11 18.31 -10.90
C ARG A 108 -11.55 19.28 -11.91
N ASP A 109 -12.23 19.46 -13.02
CA ASP A 109 -11.81 20.35 -14.08
C ASP A 109 -11.57 21.78 -13.57
N GLY A 110 -10.48 22.38 -14.04
CA GLY A 110 -10.07 23.72 -13.63
C GLY A 110 -9.53 23.85 -12.21
N LYS A 111 -9.28 22.71 -11.49
CA LYS A 111 -8.65 22.69 -10.17
C LYS A 111 -7.24 22.08 -10.24
N TRP A 112 -6.46 22.28 -9.17
CA TRP A 112 -5.10 21.75 -9.08
C TRP A 112 -5.04 20.22 -9.17
N ASP A 113 -6.11 19.53 -8.81
CA ASP A 113 -6.26 18.07 -8.84
C ASP A 113 -7.04 17.56 -10.08
N CYS A 114 -7.03 18.34 -11.17
CA CYS A 114 -7.76 18.00 -12.39
C CYS A 114 -7.21 16.78 -13.14
N ASN A 115 -5.97 16.40 -12.89
CA ASN A 115 -5.31 15.33 -13.63
C ASN A 115 -5.23 14.00 -12.86
N GLN A 116 -5.30 14.04 -11.53
CA GLN A 116 -5.17 12.84 -10.71
C GLN A 116 -5.76 13.04 -9.32
N ARG A 117 -6.52 12.06 -8.87
CA ARG A 117 -7.07 11.99 -7.50
C ARG A 117 -6.98 10.58 -6.95
N GLY A 118 -5.75 10.14 -6.71
CA GLY A 118 -5.48 8.93 -5.94
C GLY A 118 -5.49 9.23 -4.45
N GLY A 119 -6.24 8.47 -3.67
CA GLY A 119 -6.28 8.61 -2.22
C GLY A 119 -6.53 7.29 -1.54
N PHE A 120 -5.92 7.12 -0.36
CA PHE A 120 -6.00 5.89 0.42
C PHE A 120 -6.27 6.24 1.89
N PRO A 121 -7.07 5.43 2.60
CA PRO A 121 -7.23 5.60 4.03
C PRO A 121 -5.94 5.24 4.75
N ALA A 122 -5.64 5.97 5.83
CA ALA A 122 -4.62 5.58 6.78
C ALA A 122 -5.26 4.64 7.82
N LEU A 123 -4.64 3.51 8.06
CA LEU A 123 -5.08 2.57 9.10
C LEU A 123 -4.35 2.90 10.40
N PRO A 124 -5.07 3.10 11.51
CA PRO A 124 -4.46 3.39 12.80
C PRO A 124 -3.80 2.15 13.43
N ASP A 125 -4.33 0.97 13.13
CA ASP A 125 -3.83 -0.31 13.60
C ASP A 125 -3.37 -1.14 12.40
N MET A 126 -2.05 -1.21 12.22
CA MET A 126 -1.40 -1.96 11.13
C MET A 126 -0.78 -3.27 11.61
N GLU A 127 -1.00 -3.66 12.86
CA GLU A 127 -0.46 -4.91 13.38
C GLU A 127 -1.18 -6.11 12.74
N TRP A 128 -0.42 -7.16 12.48
CA TRP A 128 -0.98 -8.41 11.94
C TRP A 128 -1.98 -9.00 12.93
N GLY A 129 -3.22 -9.22 12.46
CA GLY A 129 -4.32 -9.67 13.31
C GLY A 129 -5.02 -8.54 14.09
N GLY A 130 -4.68 -7.29 13.83
CA GLY A 130 -5.37 -6.12 14.37
C GLY A 130 -6.80 -5.97 13.87
N SER A 131 -7.46 -4.89 14.28
CA SER A 131 -8.87 -4.66 13.94
C SER A 131 -9.08 -4.31 12.48
N TYR A 132 -8.09 -3.70 11.84
CA TYR A 132 -8.17 -3.13 10.48
C TYR A 132 -9.29 -2.10 10.31
N GLU A 133 -9.84 -1.59 11.41
CA GLU A 133 -10.91 -0.60 11.41
C GLU A 133 -10.39 0.77 10.97
N LEU A 134 -11.17 1.42 10.11
CA LEU A 134 -10.92 2.82 9.76
C LEU A 134 -11.42 3.73 10.89
N GLN A 135 -10.53 4.50 11.49
CA GLN A 135 -10.95 5.56 12.42
C GLN A 135 -11.51 6.75 11.65
N THR A 136 -12.76 7.04 11.88
CA THR A 136 -13.40 8.27 11.41
C THR A 136 -13.32 9.34 12.49
N TYR A 137 -12.61 10.41 12.23
CA TYR A 137 -12.67 11.60 13.07
C TYR A 137 -13.92 12.39 12.69
N LYS A 138 -14.78 12.63 13.66
CA LYS A 138 -15.94 13.53 13.50
C LYS A 138 -15.54 14.97 13.76
#